data_3e5b6a45cafce80fee641fce16298d26
#
_entry.id   3e5b6a45cafce80fee641fce16298d26
#
_cell.length_a   1.000
_cell.length_b   1.000
_cell.length_c   1.000
_cell.angle_alpha   90.00
_cell.angle_beta   90.00
_cell.angle_gamma   90.00
#
_symmetry.space_group_name_H-M   'P 1'
#
loop_
_entity.id
_entity.type
_entity.pdbx_description
1 polymer ?
#
loop_
_entity_poly.entity_id
_entity_poly.type
_entity_poly.pdbx_seq_one_letter_code
_entity_poly.pdbx_strand_id
1 'polypeptide(L)'
;LPNELQRLEQALIQTRQQILEVQRKVGEVMGADDASIFDAHLLVLEDRTLLDEVTRVMAQKRISVEQAFGQVAEKYAKTLGAIDDDYLRERAADMRDVAARVLNNLLGRHEPGDLKHLKEPSIIISYDLSPSITAMFDKKKVLGFATDVGSKTSHTAIMARSLQIPAVV
;
A
#
# COMPACT_ATOMS: atom_id res chain seq x y z
N LEU A 1 -14.48 18.39 -13.89
CA LEU A 1 -14.89 17.66 -12.66
C LEU A 1 -15.40 16.23 -12.95
N PRO A 2 -16.39 15.98 -13.84
CA PRO A 2 -16.89 14.63 -14.08
C PRO A 2 -15.79 13.64 -14.54
N ASN A 3 -14.89 14.06 -15.41
CA ASN A 3 -13.79 13.23 -15.90
C ASN A 3 -12.79 12.85 -14.78
N GLU A 4 -12.51 13.78 -13.87
CA GLU A 4 -11.61 13.53 -12.74
C GLU A 4 -12.22 12.52 -11.74
N LEU A 5 -13.52 12.61 -11.49
CA LEU A 5 -14.24 11.65 -10.63
C LEU A 5 -14.28 10.26 -11.25
N GLN A 6 -14.48 10.18 -12.56
CA GLN A 6 -14.44 8.89 -13.27
C GLN A 6 -13.03 8.25 -13.21
N ARG A 7 -11.98 9.07 -13.35
CA ARG A 7 -10.59 8.59 -13.18
C ARG A 7 -10.33 8.07 -11.77
N LEU A 8 -10.82 8.77 -10.74
CA LEU A 8 -10.72 8.33 -9.36
C LEU A 8 -11.43 6.98 -9.16
N GLU A 9 -12.67 6.87 -9.63
CA GLU A 9 -13.45 5.64 -9.53
C GLU A 9 -12.71 4.45 -10.18
N GLN A 10 -12.17 4.64 -11.38
CA GLN A 10 -11.39 3.61 -12.07
C GLN A 10 -10.14 3.21 -11.28
N ALA A 11 -9.42 4.19 -10.73
CA ALA A 11 -8.23 3.93 -9.91
C ALA A 11 -8.57 3.18 -8.62
N LEU A 12 -9.68 3.50 -7.97
CA LEU A 12 -10.16 2.79 -6.78
C LEU A 12 -10.53 1.34 -7.09
N ILE A 13 -11.25 1.09 -8.20
CA ILE A 13 -11.59 -0.27 -8.66
C ILE A 13 -10.31 -1.08 -8.93
N GLN A 14 -9.36 -0.51 -9.64
CA GLN A 14 -8.07 -1.13 -9.92
C GLN A 14 -7.29 -1.45 -8.65
N THR A 15 -7.23 -0.49 -7.73
CA THR A 15 -6.54 -0.67 -6.45
C THR A 15 -7.20 -1.78 -5.62
N ARG A 16 -8.53 -1.82 -5.57
CA ARG A 16 -9.26 -2.89 -4.90
C ARG A 16 -8.92 -4.27 -5.46
N GLN A 17 -8.88 -4.42 -6.77
CA GLN A 17 -8.50 -5.68 -7.41
C GLN A 17 -7.07 -6.11 -7.07
N GLN A 18 -6.13 -5.16 -7.08
CA GLN A 18 -4.74 -5.41 -6.70
C GLN A 18 -4.62 -5.87 -5.24
N ILE A 19 -5.32 -5.20 -4.31
CA ILE A 19 -5.30 -5.58 -2.89
C ILE A 19 -5.91 -6.97 -2.69
N LEU A 20 -7.03 -7.29 -3.32
CA LEU A 20 -7.64 -8.62 -3.25
C LEU A 20 -6.72 -9.72 -3.81
N GLU A 21 -5.98 -9.44 -4.88
CA GLU A 21 -4.99 -10.38 -5.42
C GLU A 21 -3.85 -10.64 -4.43
N VAL A 22 -3.33 -9.57 -3.80
CA VAL A 22 -2.29 -9.69 -2.76
C VAL A 22 -2.82 -10.46 -1.56
N GLN A 23 -4.01 -10.11 -1.06
CA GLN A 23 -4.66 -10.80 0.06
C GLN A 23 -4.81 -12.30 -0.21
N ARG A 24 -5.27 -12.68 -1.41
CA ARG A 24 -5.39 -14.08 -1.80
C ARG A 24 -4.03 -14.80 -1.76
N LYS A 25 -2.99 -14.19 -2.34
CA LYS A 25 -1.64 -14.78 -2.36
C LYS A 25 -1.07 -14.94 -0.96
N VAL A 26 -1.24 -13.95 -0.10
CA VAL A 26 -0.81 -14.02 1.30
C VAL A 26 -1.57 -15.14 2.02
N GLY A 27 -2.88 -15.23 1.83
CA GLY A 27 -3.70 -16.28 2.41
C GLY A 27 -3.29 -17.69 1.99
N GLU A 28 -2.88 -17.88 0.74
CA GLU A 28 -2.39 -19.17 0.22
C GLU A 28 -1.02 -19.57 0.81
N VAL A 29 -0.16 -18.61 1.11
CA VAL A 29 1.23 -18.86 1.55
C VAL A 29 1.35 -18.86 3.08
N MET A 30 0.65 -17.94 3.75
CA MET A 30 0.82 -17.64 5.17
C MET A 30 -0.42 -17.95 6.02
N GLY A 31 -1.57 -18.06 5.39
CA GLY A 31 -2.85 -18.31 6.06
C GLY A 31 -3.75 -17.10 6.16
N ALA A 32 -5.00 -17.34 6.62
CA ALA A 32 -6.06 -16.34 6.64
C ALA A 32 -5.78 -15.19 7.64
N ASP A 33 -5.13 -15.49 8.77
CA ASP A 33 -4.87 -14.50 9.80
C ASP A 33 -3.91 -13.42 9.28
N ASP A 34 -2.83 -13.81 8.60
CA ASP A 34 -1.88 -12.85 8.00
C ASP A 34 -2.51 -12.10 6.83
N ALA A 35 -3.41 -12.71 6.08
CA ALA A 35 -4.14 -12.05 4.99
C ALA A 35 -5.14 -11.00 5.49
N SER A 36 -5.62 -11.10 6.73
CA SER A 36 -6.63 -10.20 7.29
C SER A 36 -6.15 -8.75 7.43
N ILE A 37 -4.84 -8.50 7.41
CA ILE A 37 -4.30 -7.12 7.42
C ILE A 37 -4.83 -6.30 6.22
N PHE A 38 -5.09 -6.95 5.09
CA PHE A 38 -5.59 -6.28 3.89
C PHE A 38 -7.07 -5.90 3.96
N ASP A 39 -7.84 -6.42 4.93
CA ASP A 39 -9.22 -5.98 5.16
C ASP A 39 -9.26 -4.50 5.53
N ALA A 40 -8.29 -4.04 6.32
CA ALA A 40 -8.14 -2.63 6.64
C ALA A 40 -7.82 -1.77 5.41
N HIS A 41 -6.99 -2.26 4.50
CA HIS A 41 -6.69 -1.58 3.23
C HIS A 41 -7.95 -1.44 2.37
N LEU A 42 -8.81 -2.45 2.32
CA LEU A 42 -10.08 -2.39 1.59
C LEU A 42 -11.04 -1.36 2.20
N LEU A 43 -11.11 -1.27 3.54
CA LEU A 43 -11.94 -0.29 4.23
C LEU A 43 -11.53 1.15 3.91
N VAL A 44 -10.24 1.43 3.73
CA VAL A 44 -9.77 2.77 3.32
C VAL A 44 -10.35 3.17 1.96
N LEU A 45 -10.44 2.24 1.00
CA LEU A 45 -10.98 2.51 -0.33
C LEU A 45 -12.50 2.78 -0.32
N GLU A 46 -13.21 2.29 0.68
CA GLU A 46 -14.65 2.39 0.85
C GLU A 46 -15.06 3.55 1.77
N ASP A 47 -14.08 4.28 2.33
CA ASP A 47 -14.36 5.40 3.24
C ASP A 47 -14.96 6.59 2.49
N ARG A 48 -16.27 6.73 2.61
CA ARG A 48 -17.02 7.83 1.99
C ARG A 48 -16.56 9.20 2.47
N THR A 49 -16.19 9.34 3.75
CA THR A 49 -15.75 10.62 4.31
C THR A 49 -14.46 11.10 3.64
N LEU A 50 -13.52 10.17 3.42
CA LEU A 50 -12.28 10.45 2.69
C LEU A 50 -12.57 10.85 1.23
N LEU A 51 -13.42 10.11 0.52
CA LEU A 51 -13.74 10.36 -0.88
C LEU A 51 -14.52 11.67 -1.08
N ASP A 52 -15.45 11.99 -0.19
CA ASP A 52 -16.18 13.26 -0.19
C ASP A 52 -15.23 14.43 0.08
N GLU A 53 -14.27 14.29 0.98
CA GLU A 53 -13.27 15.32 1.22
C GLU A 53 -12.34 15.51 0.02
N VAL A 54 -11.92 14.46 -0.65
CA VAL A 54 -11.14 14.53 -1.91
C VAL A 54 -11.91 15.35 -2.95
N THR A 55 -13.18 15.03 -3.15
CA THR A 55 -14.04 15.72 -4.11
C THR A 55 -14.18 17.21 -3.76
N ARG A 56 -14.38 17.51 -2.49
CA ARG A 56 -14.47 18.89 -1.99
C ARG A 56 -13.18 19.67 -2.19
N VAL A 57 -12.03 19.09 -1.83
CA VAL A 57 -10.72 19.73 -1.97
C VAL A 57 -10.41 20.00 -3.44
N MET A 58 -10.68 19.03 -4.31
CA MET A 58 -10.51 19.16 -5.77
C MET A 58 -11.34 20.33 -6.32
N ALA A 59 -12.61 20.43 -5.92
CA ALA A 59 -13.50 21.49 -6.38
C ALA A 59 -13.10 22.88 -5.85
N GLN A 60 -12.77 22.98 -4.54
CA GLN A 60 -12.42 24.24 -3.89
C GLN A 60 -11.08 24.80 -4.36
N LYS A 61 -10.06 23.95 -4.46
CA LYS A 61 -8.70 24.38 -4.83
C LYS A 61 -8.47 24.37 -6.35
N ARG A 62 -9.38 23.80 -7.14
CA ARG A 62 -9.24 23.61 -8.59
C ARG A 62 -7.94 22.88 -8.97
N ILE A 63 -7.62 21.84 -8.23
CA ILE A 63 -6.44 20.98 -8.45
C ILE A 63 -6.87 19.63 -9.03
N SER A 64 -5.90 18.90 -9.57
CA SER A 64 -6.15 17.57 -10.11
C SER A 64 -6.56 16.56 -9.03
N VAL A 65 -7.17 15.46 -9.44
CA VAL A 65 -7.59 14.40 -8.52
C VAL A 65 -6.40 13.78 -7.80
N GLU A 66 -5.26 13.64 -8.46
CA GLU A 66 -4.02 13.12 -7.84
C GLU A 66 -3.55 14.01 -6.69
N GLN A 67 -3.54 15.32 -6.94
CA GLN A 67 -3.14 16.29 -5.91
C GLN A 67 -4.11 16.33 -4.74
N ALA A 68 -5.42 16.32 -5.02
CA ALA A 68 -6.44 16.33 -4.00
C ALA A 68 -6.40 15.05 -3.16
N PHE A 69 -6.35 13.90 -3.80
CA PHE A 69 -6.28 12.60 -3.14
C PHE A 69 -5.02 12.48 -2.26
N GLY A 70 -3.85 12.83 -2.80
CA GLY A 70 -2.59 12.80 -2.05
C GLY A 70 -2.61 13.70 -0.81
N GLN A 71 -3.14 14.95 -0.94
CA GLN A 71 -3.25 15.88 0.21
C GLN A 71 -4.19 15.35 1.29
N VAL A 72 -5.34 14.82 0.91
CA VAL A 72 -6.34 14.30 1.86
C VAL A 72 -5.81 13.04 2.55
N ALA A 73 -5.30 12.08 1.80
CA ALA A 73 -4.76 10.83 2.35
C ALA A 73 -3.61 11.11 3.34
N GLU A 74 -2.66 12.00 2.99
CA GLU A 74 -1.56 12.35 3.89
C GLU A 74 -2.04 13.10 5.15
N LYS A 75 -3.07 13.96 5.03
CA LYS A 75 -3.70 14.59 6.20
C LYS A 75 -4.26 13.55 7.14
N TYR A 76 -5.00 12.55 6.64
CA TYR A 76 -5.57 11.47 7.44
C TYR A 76 -4.47 10.62 8.08
N ALA A 77 -3.45 10.23 7.31
CA ALA A 77 -2.32 9.46 7.81
C ALA A 77 -1.56 10.21 8.93
N LYS A 78 -1.31 11.51 8.77
CA LYS A 78 -0.70 12.34 9.82
C LYS A 78 -1.57 12.43 11.08
N THR A 79 -2.87 12.58 10.93
CA THR A 79 -3.80 12.65 12.06
C THR A 79 -3.77 11.34 12.85
N LEU A 80 -3.82 10.19 12.19
CA LEU A 80 -3.72 8.89 12.83
C LEU A 80 -2.36 8.67 13.49
N GLY A 81 -1.28 9.00 12.79
CA GLY A 81 0.08 8.80 13.28
C GLY A 81 0.50 9.74 14.42
N ALA A 82 -0.24 10.85 14.63
CA ALA A 82 0.01 11.78 15.74
C ALA A 82 -0.59 11.29 17.08
N ILE A 83 -1.46 10.30 17.06
CA ILE A 83 -2.05 9.70 18.25
C ILE A 83 -1.03 8.73 18.84
N ASP A 84 -0.80 8.81 20.17
CA ASP A 84 0.11 7.92 20.87
C ASP A 84 -0.54 6.56 21.14
N ASP A 85 -0.71 5.80 20.04
CA ASP A 85 -1.33 4.48 20.02
C ASP A 85 -0.72 3.67 18.86
N ASP A 86 -0.17 2.51 19.17
CA ASP A 86 0.54 1.67 18.18
C ASP A 86 -0.39 1.20 17.06
N TYR A 87 -1.63 0.83 17.39
CA TYR A 87 -2.61 0.41 16.41
C TYR A 87 -2.95 1.52 15.42
N LEU A 88 -3.12 2.76 15.89
CA LEU A 88 -3.41 3.90 15.01
C LEU A 88 -2.19 4.31 14.17
N ARG A 89 -0.97 4.11 14.69
CA ARG A 89 0.26 4.28 13.89
C ARG A 89 0.35 3.27 12.75
N GLU A 90 -0.01 2.01 13.00
CA GLU A 90 -0.10 1.00 11.93
C GLU A 90 -1.16 1.39 10.89
N ARG A 91 -2.31 1.89 11.31
CA ARG A 91 -3.35 2.39 10.39
C ARG A 91 -2.89 3.58 9.54
N ALA A 92 -2.02 4.44 10.08
CA ALA A 92 -1.42 5.52 9.30
C ALA A 92 -0.50 4.97 8.19
N ALA A 93 0.24 3.88 8.46
CA ALA A 93 1.06 3.22 7.46
C ALA A 93 0.20 2.54 6.38
N ASP A 94 -0.86 1.83 6.77
CA ASP A 94 -1.84 1.24 5.84
C ASP A 94 -2.46 2.30 4.93
N MET A 95 -2.85 3.44 5.49
CA MET A 95 -3.39 4.57 4.70
C MET A 95 -2.40 5.04 3.63
N ARG A 96 -1.12 5.16 3.97
CA ARG A 96 -0.08 5.57 3.01
C ARG A 96 0.16 4.53 1.93
N ASP A 97 0.16 3.24 2.28
CA ASP A 97 0.32 2.15 1.30
C ASP A 97 -0.82 2.15 0.28
N VAL A 98 -2.06 2.22 0.76
CA VAL A 98 -3.25 2.31 -0.10
C VAL A 98 -3.21 3.58 -0.95
N ALA A 99 -2.86 4.73 -0.36
CA ALA A 99 -2.80 6.00 -1.08
C ALA A 99 -1.75 5.98 -2.19
N ALA A 100 -0.57 5.42 -1.93
CA ALA A 100 0.47 5.28 -2.93
C ALA A 100 -0.01 4.43 -4.12
N ARG A 101 -0.73 3.36 -3.85
CA ARG A 101 -1.29 2.46 -4.87
C ARG A 101 -2.36 3.16 -5.71
N VAL A 102 -3.29 3.89 -5.09
CA VAL A 102 -4.31 4.69 -5.81
C VAL A 102 -3.64 5.75 -6.68
N LEU A 103 -2.65 6.47 -6.15
CA LEU A 103 -1.92 7.48 -6.90
C LEU A 103 -1.16 6.89 -8.10
N ASN A 104 -0.54 5.73 -7.94
CA ASN A 104 0.12 5.03 -9.05
C ASN A 104 -0.89 4.66 -10.15
N ASN A 105 -2.05 4.16 -9.79
CA ASN A 105 -3.12 3.86 -10.75
C ASN A 105 -3.66 5.12 -11.44
N LEU A 106 -3.86 6.22 -10.70
CA LEU A 106 -4.27 7.52 -11.28
C LEU A 106 -3.25 8.06 -12.27
N LEU A 107 -1.95 7.89 -11.98
CA LEU A 107 -0.85 8.37 -12.82
C LEU A 107 -0.50 7.41 -13.97
N GLY A 108 -1.16 6.26 -14.06
CA GLY A 108 -0.82 5.22 -15.03
C GLY A 108 0.59 4.66 -14.82
N ARG A 109 1.11 4.76 -13.59
CA ARG A 109 2.41 4.21 -13.22
C ARG A 109 2.22 2.76 -12.78
N HIS A 110 3.05 1.89 -13.31
CA HIS A 110 3.23 0.57 -12.69
C HIS A 110 3.89 0.77 -11.33
N GLU A 111 3.58 -0.10 -10.36
CA GLU A 111 4.17 0.02 -9.02
C GLU A 111 5.68 0.17 -9.10
N PRO A 112 6.28 1.10 -8.30
CA PRO A 112 7.73 1.25 -8.23
C PRO A 112 8.34 -0.09 -7.81
N GLY A 113 9.24 -0.59 -8.63
CA GLY A 113 9.81 -1.91 -8.45
C GLY A 113 8.80 -3.00 -8.84
N ASP A 114 8.59 -3.16 -10.13
CA ASP A 114 7.93 -4.35 -10.66
C ASP A 114 8.84 -5.56 -10.39
N LEU A 115 8.85 -5.94 -9.11
CA LEU A 115 9.64 -7.08 -8.60
C LEU A 115 9.20 -8.40 -9.25
N LYS A 116 8.06 -8.38 -9.96
CA LYS A 116 7.62 -9.49 -10.82
C LYS A 116 8.48 -9.61 -12.07
N HIS A 117 9.15 -8.52 -12.49
CA HIS A 117 9.94 -8.47 -13.72
C HIS A 117 11.45 -8.40 -13.47
N LEU A 118 11.92 -8.80 -12.28
CA LEU A 118 13.34 -8.98 -12.04
C LEU A 118 13.90 -9.96 -13.09
N LYS A 119 14.90 -9.52 -13.82
CA LYS A 119 15.54 -10.35 -14.86
C LYS A 119 16.47 -11.40 -14.24
N GLU A 120 17.08 -11.06 -13.11
CA GLU A 120 18.10 -11.87 -12.42
C GLU A 120 17.78 -12.00 -10.93
N PRO A 121 18.26 -13.07 -10.25
CA PRO A 121 18.20 -13.17 -8.81
C PRO A 121 18.91 -11.97 -8.16
N SER A 122 18.21 -11.26 -7.27
CA SER A 122 18.65 -9.96 -6.75
C SER A 122 18.43 -9.85 -5.25
N ILE A 123 19.21 -8.99 -4.60
CA ILE A 123 18.97 -8.52 -3.23
C ILE A 123 18.33 -7.14 -3.33
N ILE A 124 17.22 -6.95 -2.62
CA ILE A 124 16.47 -5.69 -2.62
C ILE A 124 16.97 -4.81 -1.48
N ILE A 125 17.33 -3.58 -1.80
CA ILE A 125 17.68 -2.55 -0.81
C ILE A 125 16.63 -1.45 -0.91
N SER A 126 15.96 -1.14 0.18
CA SER A 126 14.92 -0.12 0.22
C SER A 126 14.94 0.61 1.56
N TYR A 127 14.44 1.85 1.58
CA TYR A 127 14.20 2.55 2.84
C TYR A 127 13.16 1.82 3.68
N ASP A 128 12.05 1.42 3.04
CA ASP A 128 10.96 0.66 3.64
C ASP A 128 10.34 -0.28 2.60
N LEU A 129 9.72 -1.35 3.04
CA LEU A 129 8.98 -2.29 2.21
C LEU A 129 7.61 -2.52 2.82
N SER A 130 6.56 -2.16 2.09
CA SER A 130 5.21 -2.44 2.53
C SER A 130 4.90 -3.95 2.51
N PRO A 131 3.95 -4.41 3.33
CA PRO A 131 3.49 -5.80 3.31
C PRO A 131 3.07 -6.25 1.91
N SER A 132 2.37 -5.39 1.18
CA SER A 132 1.92 -5.68 -0.17
C SER A 132 3.07 -5.93 -1.15
N ILE A 133 4.16 -5.18 -1.05
CA ILE A 133 5.35 -5.37 -1.90
C ILE A 133 6.04 -6.69 -1.52
N THR A 134 6.22 -6.93 -0.22
CA THR A 134 6.89 -8.15 0.28
C THR A 134 6.11 -9.41 -0.10
N ALA A 135 4.78 -9.36 -0.08
CA ALA A 135 3.93 -10.47 -0.51
C ALA A 135 4.07 -10.84 -1.99
N MET A 136 4.57 -9.93 -2.80
CA MET A 136 4.77 -10.13 -4.24
C MET A 136 6.13 -10.71 -4.59
N PHE A 137 7.01 -10.94 -3.61
CA PHE A 137 8.34 -11.48 -3.85
C PHE A 137 8.30 -12.89 -4.45
N ASP A 138 8.99 -13.06 -5.57
CA ASP A 138 9.30 -14.37 -6.10
C ASP A 138 10.58 -14.89 -5.43
N LYS A 139 10.46 -15.94 -4.62
CA LYS A 139 11.59 -16.58 -3.90
C LYS A 139 12.74 -17.01 -4.82
N LYS A 140 12.45 -17.25 -6.10
CA LYS A 140 13.50 -17.63 -7.06
C LYS A 140 14.32 -16.43 -7.51
N LYS A 141 13.77 -15.22 -7.36
CA LYS A 141 14.36 -13.98 -7.84
C LYS A 141 14.77 -13.03 -6.74
N VAL A 142 14.06 -13.00 -5.62
CA VAL A 142 14.45 -12.21 -4.45
C VAL A 142 15.23 -13.11 -3.48
N LEU A 143 16.54 -12.94 -3.49
CA LEU A 143 17.45 -13.73 -2.64
C LEU A 143 17.48 -13.22 -1.20
N GLY A 144 17.14 -11.97 -0.98
CA GLY A 144 17.11 -11.32 0.32
C GLY A 144 16.73 -9.85 0.19
N PHE A 145 16.51 -9.18 1.31
CA PHE A 145 16.33 -7.74 1.31
C PHE A 145 16.88 -7.08 2.58
N ALA A 146 17.15 -5.77 2.49
CA ALA A 146 17.49 -4.93 3.62
C ALA A 146 16.67 -3.64 3.59
N THR A 147 16.22 -3.18 4.78
CA THR A 147 15.49 -1.93 4.94
C THR A 147 16.09 -1.09 6.06
N ASP A 148 16.03 0.25 5.93
CA ASP A 148 16.43 1.18 6.99
C ASP A 148 15.37 1.27 8.09
N VAL A 149 14.11 1.07 7.74
CA VAL A 149 12.96 1.11 8.64
C VAL A 149 12.40 -0.29 8.83
N GLY A 150 12.09 -0.61 10.05
CA GLY A 150 11.47 -1.89 10.39
C GLY A 150 11.84 -2.34 11.79
N SER A 151 11.26 -3.46 12.17
CA SER A 151 11.59 -4.18 13.41
C SER A 151 11.44 -5.68 13.18
N LYS A 152 12.00 -6.48 14.07
CA LYS A 152 11.86 -7.96 14.02
C LYS A 152 10.40 -8.43 14.09
N THR A 153 9.49 -7.58 14.55
CA THR A 153 8.06 -7.83 14.71
C THR A 153 7.21 -7.12 13.66
N SER A 154 7.81 -6.36 12.73
CA SER A 154 7.07 -5.73 11.63
C SER A 154 6.45 -6.78 10.70
N HIS A 155 5.35 -6.44 10.07
CA HIS A 155 4.69 -7.32 9.07
C HIS A 155 5.68 -7.76 7.99
N THR A 156 6.55 -6.87 7.52
CA THR A 156 7.60 -7.16 6.54
C THR A 156 8.56 -8.25 7.04
N ALA A 157 8.99 -8.18 8.30
CA ALA A 157 9.88 -9.19 8.87
C ALA A 157 9.17 -10.54 9.10
N ILE A 158 7.89 -10.51 9.48
CA ILE A 158 7.06 -11.71 9.62
C ILE A 158 6.89 -12.39 8.26
N MET A 159 6.56 -11.62 7.23
CA MET A 159 6.41 -12.13 5.86
C MET A 159 7.72 -12.70 5.30
N ALA A 160 8.86 -12.04 5.56
CA ALA A 160 10.18 -12.55 5.16
C ALA A 160 10.44 -13.93 5.75
N ARG A 161 10.16 -14.11 7.04
CA ARG A 161 10.31 -15.41 7.71
C ARG A 161 9.39 -16.47 7.11
N SER A 162 8.13 -16.16 6.89
CA SER A 162 7.16 -17.09 6.30
C SER A 162 7.54 -17.45 4.86
N LEU A 163 8.03 -16.49 4.10
CA LEU A 163 8.56 -16.71 2.75
C LEU A 163 9.96 -17.36 2.76
N GLN A 164 10.61 -17.51 3.92
CA GLN A 164 12.00 -18.00 4.06
C GLN A 164 13.00 -17.18 3.24
N ILE A 165 12.81 -15.87 3.18
CA ILE A 165 13.71 -14.92 2.51
C ILE A 165 14.56 -14.24 3.57
N PRO A 166 15.90 -14.24 3.46
CA PRO A 166 16.79 -13.51 4.36
C PRO A 166 16.45 -12.01 4.37
N ALA A 167 16.30 -11.43 5.57
CA ALA A 167 15.97 -10.03 5.73
C ALA A 167 16.80 -9.38 6.84
N VAL A 168 17.22 -8.14 6.59
CA VAL A 168 17.84 -7.23 7.56
C VAL A 168 16.93 -6.02 7.69
N VAL A 169 16.49 -5.71 8.91
CA VAL A 169 15.58 -4.60 9.22
C VAL A 169 16.10 -3.83 10.43
#